data_d4d90cabf308d1c3aa18aa7e13448cfe
#
_entry.id   d4d90cabf308d1c3aa18aa7e13448cfe
#
_cell.length_a   1.000
_cell.length_b   1.000
_cell.length_c   1.000
_cell.angle_alpha   90.00
_cell.angle_beta   90.00
_cell.angle_gamma   90.00
#
_symmetry.space_group_name_H-M   'P 1'
#
loop_
_entity.id
_entity.type
_entity.pdbx_description
1 polymer ?
#
loop_
_entity_poly.entity_id
_entity_poly.type
_entity_poly.pdbx_seq_one_letter_code
_entity_poly.pdbx_strand_id
1 'polypeptide(L)'
;MRIILLGPPGAGKGTQAQLICKRYDIPQISTGDMLRAAIREGSELGLQAKSVMDNGGLVSDELIIGLVKERITQPDCVNGCIFDGFPRTIPQAEALESEGINIDHVIEIDVPDEEIVKRLSGRRQHAASGRIYHMIYNPPKVEGKDDETGEDLVQRPDDQEATIRKRLGSYHTETEQLVGFYQSRAASGENAPSYNKLDGLRPIDEVQTDLFAILGQAK
;
A
#
# COMPACT_ATOMS: atom_id res chain seq x y z
N MET A 1 6.12 11.85 11.53
CA MET A 1 6.54 11.64 10.12
C MET A 1 5.41 10.93 9.38
N ARG A 2 4.94 11.51 8.25
CA ARG A 2 3.89 10.93 7.41
C ARG A 2 4.45 10.59 6.04
N ILE A 3 4.25 9.34 5.61
CA ILE A 3 4.86 8.79 4.40
C ILE A 3 3.76 8.26 3.48
N ILE A 4 3.83 8.57 2.19
CA ILE A 4 3.02 7.92 1.16
C ILE A 4 3.90 6.93 0.40
N LEU A 5 3.42 5.70 0.24
CA LEU A 5 4.02 4.70 -0.64
C LEU A 5 3.21 4.61 -1.93
N LEU A 6 3.82 5.05 -3.03
CA LEU A 6 3.27 4.95 -4.40
C LEU A 6 3.83 3.74 -5.14
N GLY A 7 3.12 3.31 -6.15
CA GLY A 7 3.53 2.22 -7.06
C GLY A 7 2.41 1.22 -7.31
N PRO A 8 2.55 0.36 -8.31
CA PRO A 8 1.52 -0.58 -8.74
C PRO A 8 1.18 -1.61 -7.63
N PRO A 9 0.02 -2.26 -7.71
CA PRO A 9 -0.31 -3.36 -6.81
C PRO A 9 0.77 -4.45 -6.92
N GLY A 10 1.28 -4.97 -5.80
CA GLY A 10 2.34 -6.00 -5.82
C GLY A 10 3.78 -5.47 -5.92
N ALA A 11 4.01 -4.15 -5.99
CA ALA A 11 5.36 -3.56 -6.03
C ALA A 11 6.19 -3.78 -4.75
N GLY A 12 5.58 -4.25 -3.66
CA GLY A 12 6.29 -4.47 -2.39
C GLY A 12 6.04 -3.37 -1.34
N LYS A 13 5.12 -2.44 -1.60
CA LYS A 13 4.76 -1.35 -0.66
C LYS A 13 4.49 -1.84 0.75
N GLY A 14 3.61 -2.83 0.89
CA GLY A 14 3.25 -3.38 2.20
C GLY A 14 4.44 -4.02 2.93
N THR A 15 5.36 -4.66 2.21
CA THR A 15 6.59 -5.22 2.79
C THR A 15 7.47 -4.13 3.35
N GLN A 16 7.71 -3.08 2.58
CA GLN A 16 8.52 -1.93 3.02
C GLN A 16 7.81 -1.16 4.14
N ALA A 17 6.49 -1.00 4.09
CA ALA A 17 5.71 -0.37 5.14
C ALA A 17 5.92 -1.05 6.50
N GLN A 18 5.86 -2.39 6.57
CA GLN A 18 6.07 -3.14 7.81
C GLN A 18 7.47 -2.89 8.40
N LEU A 19 8.50 -2.79 7.55
CA LEU A 19 9.86 -2.49 7.99
C LEU A 19 10.01 -1.06 8.53
N ILE A 20 9.35 -0.09 7.89
CA ILE A 20 9.29 1.31 8.35
C ILE A 20 8.54 1.39 9.69
N CYS A 21 7.35 0.75 9.79
CA CYS A 21 6.57 0.72 11.02
C CYS A 21 7.40 0.24 12.20
N LYS A 22 8.13 -0.87 12.01
CA LYS A 22 8.99 -1.45 13.05
C LYS A 22 10.15 -0.53 13.45
N ARG A 23 10.71 0.24 12.51
CA ARG A 23 11.87 1.11 12.77
C ARG A 23 11.49 2.44 13.40
N TYR A 24 10.38 3.04 12.99
CA TYR A 24 10.01 4.40 13.37
C TYR A 24 8.82 4.46 14.34
N ASP A 25 8.28 3.30 14.73
CA ASP A 25 7.14 3.18 15.64
C ASP A 25 5.92 4.02 15.20
N ILE A 26 5.59 3.92 13.91
CA ILE A 26 4.43 4.57 13.30
C ILE A 26 3.54 3.51 12.61
N PRO A 27 2.20 3.65 12.63
CA PRO A 27 1.30 2.66 12.05
C PRO A 27 1.25 2.75 10.52
N GLN A 28 0.94 1.59 9.90
CA GLN A 28 0.54 1.52 8.49
C GLN A 28 -0.97 1.71 8.38
N ILE A 29 -1.38 2.63 7.53
CA ILE A 29 -2.77 2.81 7.09
C ILE A 29 -2.89 2.20 5.70
N SER A 30 -3.28 0.91 5.66
CA SER A 30 -3.53 0.18 4.42
C SER A 30 -5.02 0.17 4.12
N THR A 31 -5.47 1.01 3.19
CA THR A 31 -6.90 1.06 2.83
C THR A 31 -7.41 -0.27 2.28
N GLY A 32 -6.57 -1.00 1.56
CA GLY A 32 -6.92 -2.34 1.09
C GLY A 32 -7.14 -3.35 2.23
N ASP A 33 -6.33 -3.30 3.31
CA ASP A 33 -6.50 -4.20 4.44
C ASP A 33 -7.69 -3.80 5.30
N MET A 34 -7.95 -2.50 5.47
CA MET A 34 -9.13 -2.00 6.16
C MET A 34 -10.42 -2.44 5.46
N LEU A 35 -10.49 -2.33 4.13
CA LEU A 35 -11.64 -2.81 3.35
C LEU A 35 -11.78 -4.33 3.43
N ARG A 36 -10.70 -5.09 3.38
CA ARG A 36 -10.74 -6.56 3.56
C ARG A 36 -11.20 -6.95 4.95
N ALA A 37 -10.84 -6.21 5.99
CA ALA A 37 -11.36 -6.42 7.34
C ALA A 37 -12.87 -6.17 7.38
N ALA A 38 -13.34 -5.05 6.85
CA ALA A 38 -14.76 -4.72 6.75
C ALA A 38 -15.56 -5.79 5.98
N ILE A 39 -15.00 -6.35 4.91
CA ILE A 39 -15.61 -7.47 4.16
C ILE A 39 -15.74 -8.72 5.03
N ARG A 40 -14.69 -9.09 5.77
CA ARG A 40 -14.73 -10.27 6.67
C ARG A 40 -15.74 -10.10 7.80
N GLU A 41 -15.88 -8.89 8.32
CA GLU A 41 -16.84 -8.53 9.37
C GLU A 41 -18.29 -8.42 8.87
N GLY A 42 -18.48 -8.37 7.54
CA GLY A 42 -19.78 -8.22 6.92
C GLY A 42 -20.43 -6.85 7.16
N SER A 43 -19.63 -5.82 7.43
CA SER A 43 -20.11 -4.46 7.62
C SER A 43 -20.73 -3.88 6.35
N GLU A 44 -21.53 -2.83 6.46
CA GLU A 44 -22.13 -2.15 5.30
C GLU A 44 -21.07 -1.69 4.31
N LEU A 45 -19.98 -1.10 4.81
CA LEU A 45 -18.81 -0.73 3.99
C LEU A 45 -18.20 -1.95 3.28
N GLY A 46 -18.06 -3.08 3.99
CA GLY A 46 -17.54 -4.31 3.44
C GLY A 46 -18.39 -4.88 2.31
N LEU A 47 -19.73 -4.84 2.48
CA LEU A 47 -20.66 -5.28 1.43
C LEU A 47 -20.57 -4.42 0.16
N GLN A 48 -20.44 -3.10 0.32
CA GLN A 48 -20.27 -2.18 -0.81
C GLN A 48 -18.90 -2.37 -1.50
N ALA A 49 -17.84 -2.55 -0.74
CA ALA A 49 -16.47 -2.66 -1.26
C ALA A 49 -16.21 -4.00 -1.97
N LYS A 50 -16.87 -5.09 -1.54
CA LYS A 50 -16.55 -6.45 -1.97
C LYS A 50 -16.57 -6.63 -3.49
N SER A 51 -17.68 -6.29 -4.13
CA SER A 51 -17.83 -6.52 -5.59
C SER A 51 -16.83 -5.68 -6.41
N VAL A 52 -16.53 -4.47 -5.95
CA VAL A 52 -15.58 -3.56 -6.61
C VAL A 52 -14.16 -4.14 -6.50
N MET A 53 -13.75 -4.56 -5.31
CA MET A 53 -12.41 -5.12 -5.06
C MET A 53 -12.20 -6.46 -5.77
N ASP A 54 -13.19 -7.36 -5.74
CA ASP A 54 -13.11 -8.66 -6.42
C ASP A 54 -12.95 -8.49 -7.95
N ASN A 55 -13.44 -7.39 -8.51
CA ASN A 55 -13.28 -7.02 -9.92
C ASN A 55 -12.03 -6.17 -10.21
N GLY A 56 -11.22 -5.85 -9.22
CA GLY A 56 -9.97 -5.08 -9.35
C GLY A 56 -10.17 -3.58 -9.53
N GLY A 57 -11.35 -3.05 -9.22
CA GLY A 57 -11.68 -1.62 -9.25
C GLY A 57 -11.29 -0.89 -7.97
N LEU A 58 -11.53 0.43 -7.98
CA LEU A 58 -11.36 1.31 -6.81
C LEU A 58 -12.73 1.58 -6.17
N VAL A 59 -12.76 1.54 -4.83
CA VAL A 59 -13.90 2.01 -4.04
C VAL A 59 -13.98 3.53 -4.15
N SER A 60 -15.17 4.13 -4.05
CA SER A 60 -15.36 5.57 -4.25
C SER A 60 -14.46 6.42 -3.35
N ASP A 61 -14.01 7.56 -3.88
CA ASP A 61 -13.12 8.48 -3.17
C ASP A 61 -13.72 8.93 -1.84
N GLU A 62 -15.01 9.25 -1.81
CA GLU A 62 -15.73 9.69 -0.62
C GLU A 62 -15.64 8.67 0.53
N LEU A 63 -15.88 7.39 0.24
CA LEU A 63 -15.81 6.32 1.23
C LEU A 63 -14.38 6.13 1.74
N ILE A 64 -13.40 6.15 0.85
CA ILE A 64 -11.99 5.97 1.22
C ILE A 64 -11.47 7.15 2.03
N ILE A 65 -11.79 8.38 1.62
CA ILE A 65 -11.41 9.60 2.35
C ILE A 65 -12.00 9.57 3.76
N GLY A 66 -13.30 9.23 3.89
CA GLY A 66 -13.93 9.10 5.20
C GLY A 66 -13.24 8.08 6.10
N LEU A 67 -12.92 6.90 5.56
CA LEU A 67 -12.23 5.84 6.27
C LEU A 67 -10.83 6.26 6.74
N VAL A 68 -10.07 6.94 5.89
CA VAL A 68 -8.73 7.43 6.23
C VAL A 68 -8.79 8.55 7.26
N LYS A 69 -9.73 9.50 7.14
CA LYS A 69 -9.93 10.58 8.12
C LYS A 69 -10.18 10.01 9.52
N GLU A 70 -11.06 9.02 9.65
CA GLU A 70 -11.32 8.37 10.94
C GLU A 70 -10.05 7.68 11.46
N ARG A 71 -9.33 6.95 10.61
CA ARG A 71 -8.14 6.18 11.02
C ARG A 71 -6.99 7.04 11.52
N ILE A 72 -6.72 8.18 10.89
CA ILE A 72 -5.61 9.06 11.28
C ILE A 72 -5.82 9.79 12.61
N THR A 73 -7.06 9.83 13.14
CA THR A 73 -7.35 10.43 14.46
C THR A 73 -7.03 9.48 15.61
N GLN A 74 -6.73 8.21 15.33
CA GLN A 74 -6.41 7.24 16.37
C GLN A 74 -5.09 7.60 17.10
N PRO A 75 -4.98 7.28 18.40
CA PRO A 75 -3.82 7.67 19.22
C PRO A 75 -2.48 7.17 18.69
N ASP A 76 -2.44 6.04 17.98
CA ASP A 76 -1.23 5.47 17.41
C ASP A 76 -0.67 6.28 16.22
N CYS A 77 -1.48 7.18 15.63
CA CYS A 77 -1.09 8.04 14.52
C CYS A 77 -0.49 9.39 14.96
N VAL A 78 -0.37 9.67 16.26
CA VAL A 78 0.08 10.97 16.78
C VAL A 78 1.50 11.33 16.31
N ASN A 79 2.39 10.35 16.20
CA ASN A 79 3.76 10.52 15.75
C ASN A 79 3.93 10.42 14.22
N GLY A 80 2.82 10.18 13.51
CA GLY A 80 2.79 10.00 12.07
C GLY A 80 2.22 8.66 11.66
N CYS A 81 2.27 8.37 10.36
CA CYS A 81 1.76 7.14 9.78
C CYS A 81 2.32 6.91 8.37
N ILE A 82 2.12 5.71 7.86
CA ILE A 82 2.41 5.35 6.48
C ILE A 82 1.09 5.11 5.76
N PHE A 83 0.88 5.80 4.66
CA PHE A 83 -0.24 5.55 3.76
C PHE A 83 0.18 4.50 2.72
N ASP A 84 -0.49 3.35 2.73
CA ASP A 84 -0.30 2.27 1.76
C ASP A 84 -1.60 2.02 0.99
N GLY A 85 -1.53 2.26 -0.32
CA GLY A 85 -2.70 2.19 -1.19
C GLY A 85 -3.68 3.37 -1.02
N PHE A 86 -3.19 4.49 -0.48
CA PHE A 86 -3.85 5.78 -0.42
C PHE A 86 -2.80 6.89 -0.44
N PRO A 87 -3.01 8.00 -1.19
CA PRO A 87 -4.10 8.18 -2.16
C PRO A 87 -3.90 7.29 -3.40
N ARG A 88 -5.00 7.07 -4.16
CA ARG A 88 -4.99 6.40 -5.46
C ARG A 88 -5.52 7.27 -6.58
N THR A 89 -6.11 8.41 -6.25
CA THR A 89 -6.66 9.39 -7.20
C THR A 89 -6.23 10.79 -6.82
N ILE A 90 -6.25 11.72 -7.77
CA ILE A 90 -5.96 13.14 -7.49
C ILE A 90 -6.93 13.72 -6.44
N PRO A 91 -8.26 13.50 -6.50
CA PRO A 91 -9.16 13.97 -5.45
C PRO A 91 -8.81 13.48 -4.04
N GLN A 92 -8.33 12.23 -3.90
CA GLN A 92 -7.86 11.71 -2.61
C GLN A 92 -6.61 12.45 -2.13
N ALA A 93 -5.66 12.78 -3.01
CA ALA A 93 -4.47 13.53 -2.66
C ALA A 93 -4.81 14.96 -2.24
N GLU A 94 -5.70 15.64 -2.97
CA GLU A 94 -6.20 16.95 -2.65
C GLU A 94 -6.98 16.99 -1.32
N ALA A 95 -7.69 15.91 -1.00
CA ALA A 95 -8.36 15.78 0.28
C ALA A 95 -7.37 15.77 1.47
N LEU A 96 -6.21 15.12 1.35
CA LEU A 96 -5.15 15.19 2.37
C LEU A 96 -4.68 16.63 2.58
N GLU A 97 -4.43 17.36 1.50
CA GLU A 97 -3.99 18.75 1.55
C GLU A 97 -5.05 19.65 2.20
N SER A 98 -6.32 19.51 1.80
CA SER A 98 -7.43 20.31 2.34
C SER A 98 -7.69 20.10 3.83
N GLU A 99 -7.39 18.89 4.33
CA GLU A 99 -7.47 18.56 5.76
C GLU A 99 -6.21 18.98 6.55
N GLY A 100 -5.26 19.65 5.92
CA GLY A 100 -4.01 20.09 6.56
C GLY A 100 -3.09 18.93 6.94
N ILE A 101 -3.22 17.78 6.29
CA ILE A 101 -2.39 16.61 6.54
C ILE A 101 -1.12 16.75 5.71
N ASN A 102 -0.08 17.32 6.31
CA ASN A 102 1.22 17.45 5.67
C ASN A 102 1.90 16.09 5.50
N ILE A 103 2.43 15.85 4.32
CA ILE A 103 3.21 14.65 3.97
C ILE A 103 4.69 15.03 3.96
N ASP A 104 5.51 14.24 4.65
CA ASP A 104 6.96 14.47 4.71
C ASP A 104 7.68 13.80 3.53
N HIS A 105 7.27 12.57 3.20
CA HIS A 105 7.92 11.77 2.16
C HIS A 105 6.90 11.07 1.26
N VAL A 106 7.19 11.08 -0.04
CA VAL A 106 6.51 10.27 -1.05
C VAL A 106 7.54 9.35 -1.67
N ILE A 107 7.35 8.05 -1.53
CA ILE A 107 8.26 7.02 -2.04
C ILE A 107 7.54 6.22 -3.11
N GLU A 108 7.99 6.36 -4.34
CA GLU A 108 7.54 5.50 -5.45
C GLU A 108 8.37 4.23 -5.50
N ILE A 109 7.72 3.08 -5.50
CA ILE A 109 8.36 1.78 -5.78
C ILE A 109 7.91 1.36 -7.16
N ASP A 110 8.83 1.45 -8.12
CA ASP A 110 8.57 1.17 -9.53
C ASP A 110 8.89 -0.29 -9.88
N VAL A 111 7.93 -0.96 -10.51
CA VAL A 111 8.07 -2.37 -10.93
C VAL A 111 7.27 -2.59 -12.22
N PRO A 112 7.86 -3.20 -13.25
CA PRO A 112 7.16 -3.51 -14.50
C PRO A 112 5.99 -4.48 -14.32
N ASP A 113 4.94 -4.31 -15.12
CA ASP A 113 3.69 -5.05 -15.06
C ASP A 113 3.86 -6.57 -15.06
N GLU A 114 4.70 -7.11 -15.93
CA GLU A 114 4.92 -8.55 -16.03
C GLU A 114 5.56 -9.14 -14.76
N GLU A 115 6.38 -8.37 -14.07
CA GLU A 115 6.91 -8.77 -12.77
C GLU A 115 5.83 -8.70 -11.68
N ILE A 116 4.95 -7.69 -11.75
CA ILE A 116 3.78 -7.58 -10.87
C ILE A 116 2.87 -8.80 -11.00
N VAL A 117 2.59 -9.22 -12.24
CA VAL A 117 1.77 -10.42 -12.49
C VAL A 117 2.39 -11.64 -11.82
N LYS A 118 3.70 -11.86 -11.97
CA LYS A 118 4.41 -12.97 -11.32
C LYS A 118 4.33 -12.89 -9.80
N ARG A 119 4.59 -11.71 -9.22
CA ARG A 119 4.57 -11.50 -7.76
C ARG A 119 3.19 -11.74 -7.17
N LEU A 120 2.14 -11.21 -7.76
CA LEU A 120 0.80 -11.36 -7.21
C LEU A 120 0.24 -12.76 -7.42
N SER A 121 0.50 -13.40 -8.55
CA SER A 121 0.07 -14.81 -8.79
C SER A 121 0.71 -15.79 -7.79
N GLY A 122 1.96 -15.54 -7.39
CA GLY A 122 2.69 -16.35 -6.40
C GLY A 122 2.42 -15.99 -4.95
N ARG A 123 1.70 -14.89 -4.68
CA ARG A 123 1.41 -14.43 -3.32
C ARG A 123 0.46 -15.38 -2.59
N ARG A 124 0.75 -15.62 -1.32
CA ARG A 124 -0.12 -16.32 -0.38
C ARG A 124 -0.27 -15.51 0.89
N GLN A 125 -1.40 -15.66 1.56
CA GLN A 125 -1.70 -14.91 2.78
C GLN A 125 -2.30 -15.84 3.84
N HIS A 126 -1.87 -15.66 5.08
CA HIS A 126 -2.58 -16.18 6.24
C HIS A 126 -3.79 -15.29 6.53
N ALA A 127 -5.01 -15.83 6.42
CA ALA A 127 -6.23 -15.04 6.42
C ALA A 127 -6.46 -14.28 7.75
N ALA A 128 -6.14 -14.89 8.88
CA ALA A 128 -6.40 -14.31 10.20
C ALA A 128 -5.40 -13.19 10.54
N SER A 129 -4.09 -13.41 10.35
CA SER A 129 -3.05 -12.43 10.74
C SER A 129 -2.71 -11.43 9.64
N GLY A 130 -3.06 -11.73 8.38
CA GLY A 130 -2.63 -10.91 7.24
C GLY A 130 -1.18 -11.15 6.80
N ARG A 131 -0.41 -12.04 7.42
CA ARG A 131 0.98 -12.36 7.02
C ARG A 131 1.04 -12.78 5.57
N ILE A 132 2.06 -12.28 4.89
CA ILE A 132 2.26 -12.48 3.46
C ILE A 132 3.46 -13.38 3.21
N TYR A 133 3.24 -14.37 2.37
CA TYR A 133 4.24 -15.28 1.83
C TYR A 133 4.25 -15.18 0.31
N HIS A 134 5.29 -15.74 -0.29
CA HIS A 134 5.36 -15.90 -1.73
C HIS A 134 5.99 -17.23 -2.07
N MET A 135 5.38 -17.96 -3.00
CA MET A 135 5.80 -19.34 -3.34
C MET A 135 7.27 -19.47 -3.76
N ILE A 136 7.87 -18.37 -4.29
CA ILE A 136 9.26 -18.35 -4.76
C ILE A 136 10.13 -17.40 -3.92
N TYR A 137 9.69 -16.13 -3.72
CA TYR A 137 10.53 -15.08 -3.15
C TYR A 137 10.57 -15.06 -1.61
N ASN A 138 9.55 -15.59 -0.97
CA ASN A 138 9.45 -15.72 0.50
C ASN A 138 8.59 -16.94 0.85
N PRO A 139 9.06 -18.17 0.57
CA PRO A 139 8.27 -19.37 0.81
C PRO A 139 8.10 -19.63 2.32
N PRO A 140 6.95 -20.17 2.74
CA PRO A 140 6.78 -20.64 4.10
C PRO A 140 7.68 -21.85 4.37
N LYS A 141 7.98 -22.11 5.64
CA LYS A 141 8.78 -23.29 6.07
C LYS A 141 8.12 -24.61 5.68
N VAL A 142 6.79 -24.65 5.74
CA VAL A 142 5.98 -25.78 5.30
C VAL A 142 5.06 -25.27 4.18
N GLU A 143 5.12 -25.90 3.02
CA GLU A 143 4.33 -25.47 1.86
C GLU A 143 2.84 -25.32 2.20
N GLY A 144 2.27 -24.18 1.85
CA GLY A 144 0.86 -23.87 2.06
C GLY A 144 0.46 -23.58 3.51
N LYS A 145 1.42 -23.50 4.46
CA LYS A 145 1.14 -23.27 5.88
C LYS A 145 1.77 -22.00 6.40
N ASP A 146 1.09 -21.33 7.32
CA ASP A 146 1.62 -20.20 8.05
C ASP A 146 2.70 -20.63 9.05
N ASP A 147 3.82 -19.92 9.06
CA ASP A 147 5.00 -20.31 9.87
C ASP A 147 4.80 -20.19 11.38
N GLU A 148 3.83 -19.39 11.82
CA GLU A 148 3.58 -19.15 13.25
C GLU A 148 2.42 -20.01 13.79
N THR A 149 1.35 -20.17 13.00
CA THR A 149 0.15 -20.86 13.45
C THR A 149 0.00 -22.27 12.88
N GLY A 150 0.65 -22.58 11.76
CA GLY A 150 0.47 -23.81 11.00
C GLY A 150 -0.85 -23.87 10.23
N GLU A 151 -1.65 -22.82 10.22
CA GLU A 151 -2.91 -22.74 9.47
C GLU A 151 -2.66 -22.59 7.97
N ASP A 152 -3.70 -22.82 7.18
CA ASP A 152 -3.60 -22.78 5.72
C ASP A 152 -3.39 -21.36 5.19
N LEU A 153 -2.50 -21.24 4.21
CA LEU A 153 -2.33 -20.04 3.41
C LEU A 153 -3.30 -20.04 2.24
N VAL A 154 -3.86 -18.87 1.95
CA VAL A 154 -4.81 -18.69 0.84
C VAL A 154 -4.27 -17.72 -0.20
N GLN A 155 -4.65 -17.91 -1.45
CA GLN A 155 -4.51 -16.87 -2.47
C GLN A 155 -5.68 -15.88 -2.34
N ARG A 156 -5.39 -14.59 -2.39
CA ARG A 156 -6.45 -13.57 -2.37
C ARG A 156 -7.32 -13.69 -3.64
N PRO A 157 -8.63 -13.45 -3.56
CA PRO A 157 -9.50 -13.45 -4.76
C PRO A 157 -9.01 -12.48 -5.85
N ASP A 158 -8.47 -11.33 -5.45
CA ASP A 158 -7.95 -10.29 -6.33
C ASP A 158 -6.52 -10.57 -6.86
N ASP A 159 -5.94 -11.73 -6.57
CA ASP A 159 -4.63 -12.19 -7.09
C ASP A 159 -4.76 -13.23 -8.22
N GLN A 160 -5.95 -13.38 -8.80
CA GLN A 160 -6.14 -14.10 -10.05
C GLN A 160 -5.60 -13.25 -11.22
N GLU A 161 -4.91 -13.85 -12.19
CA GLU A 161 -4.20 -13.10 -13.25
C GLU A 161 -5.12 -12.11 -13.98
N ALA A 162 -6.32 -12.51 -14.32
CA ALA A 162 -7.27 -11.61 -14.99
C ALA A 162 -7.62 -10.38 -14.13
N THR A 163 -7.72 -10.55 -12.82
CA THR A 163 -7.99 -9.45 -11.88
C THR A 163 -6.75 -8.60 -11.68
N ILE A 164 -5.54 -9.20 -11.60
CA ILE A 164 -4.27 -8.46 -11.54
C ILE A 164 -4.14 -7.51 -12.72
N ARG A 165 -4.39 -7.97 -13.94
CA ARG A 165 -4.31 -7.13 -15.14
C ARG A 165 -5.34 -5.99 -15.13
N LYS A 166 -6.53 -6.20 -14.58
CA LYS A 166 -7.51 -5.11 -14.37
C LYS A 166 -7.02 -4.10 -13.34
N ARG A 167 -6.43 -4.56 -12.23
CA ARG A 167 -5.84 -3.68 -11.20
C ARG A 167 -4.70 -2.84 -11.76
N LEU A 168 -3.86 -3.40 -12.62
CA LEU A 168 -2.82 -2.66 -13.35
C LEU A 168 -3.44 -1.61 -14.28
N GLY A 169 -4.50 -1.95 -15.01
CA GLY A 169 -5.25 -0.99 -15.82
C GLY A 169 -5.79 0.18 -14.98
N SER A 170 -6.44 -0.10 -13.84
CA SER A 170 -6.90 0.94 -12.90
C SER A 170 -5.74 1.77 -12.35
N TYR A 171 -4.60 1.14 -12.05
CA TYR A 171 -3.39 1.84 -11.59
C TYR A 171 -2.90 2.84 -12.65
N HIS A 172 -2.73 2.42 -13.91
CA HIS A 172 -2.25 3.29 -14.97
C HIS A 172 -3.20 4.43 -15.31
N THR A 173 -4.52 4.18 -15.26
CA THR A 173 -5.52 5.21 -15.57
C THR A 173 -5.72 6.23 -14.45
N GLU A 174 -5.68 5.81 -13.19
CA GLU A 174 -6.12 6.64 -12.08
C GLU A 174 -5.00 7.00 -11.11
N THR A 175 -4.11 6.04 -10.78
CA THR A 175 -3.13 6.20 -9.70
C THR A 175 -1.78 6.70 -10.19
N GLU A 176 -1.33 6.29 -11.36
CA GLU A 176 -0.01 6.65 -11.89
C GLU A 176 0.17 8.16 -12.08
N GLN A 177 -0.90 8.89 -12.36
CA GLN A 177 -0.90 10.36 -12.45
C GLN A 177 -0.49 11.06 -11.13
N LEU A 178 -0.60 10.37 -9.99
CA LEU A 178 -0.09 10.87 -8.70
C LEU A 178 1.44 11.04 -8.69
N VAL A 179 2.16 10.31 -9.53
CA VAL A 179 3.61 10.47 -9.70
C VAL A 179 3.92 11.92 -10.12
N GLY A 180 3.32 12.39 -11.21
CA GLY A 180 3.47 13.77 -11.67
C GLY A 180 2.93 14.81 -10.67
N PHE A 181 1.82 14.50 -10.01
CA PHE A 181 1.25 15.37 -8.98
C PHE A 181 2.26 15.59 -7.84
N TYR A 182 2.81 14.54 -7.23
CA TYR A 182 3.74 14.69 -6.11
C TYR A 182 5.13 15.16 -6.53
N GLN A 183 5.59 14.87 -7.73
CA GLN A 183 6.81 15.48 -8.28
C GLN A 183 6.66 17.01 -8.38
N SER A 184 5.51 17.49 -8.85
CA SER A 184 5.21 18.91 -8.90
C SER A 184 5.11 19.54 -7.51
N ARG A 185 4.51 18.83 -6.55
CA ARG A 185 4.46 19.29 -5.16
C ARG A 185 5.86 19.34 -4.53
N ALA A 186 6.69 18.34 -4.75
CA ALA A 186 8.07 18.31 -4.24
C ALA A 186 8.92 19.49 -4.76
N ALA A 187 8.61 20.00 -5.94
CA ALA A 187 9.29 21.17 -6.53
C ALA A 187 8.71 22.52 -6.06
N SER A 188 7.61 22.57 -5.28
CA SER A 188 6.85 23.79 -5.02
C SER A 188 7.37 24.69 -3.88
N GLY A 189 8.44 24.28 -3.15
CA GLY A 189 9.10 25.15 -2.16
C GLY A 189 9.03 24.66 -0.70
N GLU A 190 8.96 25.59 0.26
CA GLU A 190 8.97 25.30 1.70
C GLU A 190 7.77 24.43 2.11
N ASN A 191 8.03 23.42 2.95
CA ASN A 191 7.07 22.40 3.41
C ASN A 191 6.59 21.40 2.34
N ALA A 192 7.26 21.37 1.19
CA ALA A 192 6.98 20.35 0.17
C ALA A 192 7.43 18.95 0.63
N PRO A 193 6.68 17.90 0.28
CA PRO A 193 7.12 16.53 0.55
C PRO A 193 8.39 16.21 -0.26
N SER A 194 9.30 15.42 0.29
CA SER A 194 10.35 14.84 -0.55
C SER A 194 9.75 13.76 -1.45
N TYR A 195 10.13 13.75 -2.72
CA TYR A 195 9.75 12.69 -3.65
C TYR A 195 10.98 11.87 -4.05
N ASN A 196 10.88 10.55 -3.91
CA ASN A 196 11.96 9.64 -4.26
C ASN A 196 11.40 8.40 -4.96
N LYS A 197 12.09 7.97 -6.02
CA LYS A 197 11.76 6.77 -6.78
C LYS A 197 12.75 5.66 -6.47
N LEU A 198 12.26 4.47 -6.16
CA LEU A 198 13.04 3.27 -5.89
C LEU A 198 12.76 2.20 -6.96
N ASP A 199 13.81 1.52 -7.40
CA ASP A 199 13.70 0.36 -8.26
C ASP A 199 13.27 -0.87 -7.43
N GLY A 200 12.00 -1.25 -7.57
CA GLY A 200 11.41 -2.38 -6.87
C GLY A 200 11.79 -3.76 -7.45
N LEU A 201 12.61 -3.83 -8.52
CA LEU A 201 13.17 -5.10 -9.01
C LEU A 201 14.34 -5.60 -8.16
N ARG A 202 14.97 -4.70 -7.42
CA ARG A 202 16.11 -5.03 -6.56
C ARG A 202 15.69 -5.90 -5.36
N PRO A 203 16.63 -6.61 -4.73
CA PRO A 203 16.38 -7.35 -3.49
C PRO A 203 15.75 -6.49 -2.40
N ILE A 204 14.87 -7.09 -1.59
CA ILE A 204 14.10 -6.38 -0.56
C ILE A 204 14.99 -5.60 0.40
N ASP A 205 16.11 -6.16 0.82
CA ASP A 205 17.09 -5.58 1.73
C ASP A 205 17.84 -4.39 1.13
N GLU A 206 18.10 -4.40 -0.18
CA GLU A 206 18.68 -3.27 -0.88
C GLU A 206 17.69 -2.12 -1.00
N VAL A 207 16.45 -2.40 -1.42
CA VAL A 207 15.36 -1.40 -1.46
C VAL A 207 15.14 -0.81 -0.06
N GLN A 208 15.17 -1.64 0.98
CA GLN A 208 15.06 -1.20 2.38
C GLN A 208 16.21 -0.27 2.78
N THR A 209 17.44 -0.58 2.36
CA THR A 209 18.62 0.23 2.67
C THR A 209 18.49 1.64 2.09
N ASP A 210 18.13 1.73 0.81
CA ASP A 210 17.92 3.02 0.14
C ASP A 210 16.76 3.80 0.76
N LEU A 211 15.66 3.11 1.06
CA LEU A 211 14.50 3.70 1.69
C LEU A 211 14.86 4.30 3.07
N PHE A 212 15.62 3.58 3.89
CA PHE A 212 16.06 4.09 5.19
C PHE A 212 17.09 5.21 5.08
N ALA A 213 17.92 5.22 4.04
CA ALA A 213 18.81 6.35 3.76
C ALA A 213 18.01 7.62 3.42
N ILE A 214 16.92 7.50 2.65
CA ILE A 214 16.01 8.61 2.35
C ILE A 214 15.31 9.11 3.62
N LEU A 215 14.70 8.22 4.39
CA LEU A 215 13.95 8.59 5.60
C LEU A 215 14.84 9.08 6.74
N GLY A 216 16.09 8.64 6.82
CA GLY A 216 17.07 9.06 7.82
C GLY A 216 17.68 10.45 7.55
N GLN A 217 17.45 11.02 6.37
CA GLN A 217 17.86 12.39 6.00
C GLN A 217 16.80 13.44 6.37
N ALA A 218 15.71 13.05 7.03
CA ALA A 218 14.69 13.98 7.51
C ALA A 218 15.32 15.02 8.42
N LYS A 219 15.05 16.30 8.11
CA LYS A 219 15.59 17.52 8.72
C LYS A 219 15.26 17.63 10.20
#